data_c189f6cdd83adb7133266bf1cf24bf88
#
_entry.id   c189f6cdd83adb7133266bf1cf24bf88
#
_cell.length_a   1.000
_cell.length_b   1.000
_cell.length_c   1.000
_cell.angle_alpha   90.00
_cell.angle_beta   90.00
_cell.angle_gamma   90.00
#
_symmetry.space_group_name_H-M   'P 1'
#
loop_
_entity.id
_entity.type
_entity.pdbx_description
1 polymer ?
#
loop_
_entity_poly.entity_id
_entity_poly.type
_entity_poly.pdbx_seq_one_letter_code
_entity_poly.pdbx_strand_id
1 'polypeptide(L)'
;VIAGGPGAGKSFITKNLINLDNVKDFNVDQVRVMTAKRLWGDEWEEMISTPEGYEEILDKTHTTSDPRNLTVKFLKQFLQQDRDQPTNVVYDAGGGQEKVMKDVWKMAQDAGFNTTLVYVRTPLELAQTRNSERPRSLPGDMVAQYHDQVKDNMRNLIPLFDNVWTVDNKEVIDLSNRPSDNIERIK
;
A
#
# COMPACT_ATOMS: atom_id res chain seq x y z
N VAL A 1 3.44 8.18 0.04
CA VAL A 1 2.30 7.25 0.10
C VAL A 1 2.19 6.51 -1.21
N ILE A 2 1.95 5.18 -1.18
CA ILE A 2 1.78 4.36 -2.39
C ILE A 2 0.34 3.90 -2.49
N ALA A 3 -0.27 4.09 -3.67
CA ALA A 3 -1.62 3.69 -4.00
C ALA A 3 -1.66 2.84 -5.29
N GLY A 4 -2.58 1.88 -5.33
CA GLY A 4 -2.81 0.99 -6.47
C GLY A 4 -3.61 -0.22 -6.04
N GLY A 5 -4.45 -0.78 -6.90
CA GLY A 5 -5.27 -1.95 -6.60
C GLY A 5 -4.46 -3.22 -6.31
N PRO A 6 -5.13 -4.30 -5.89
CA PRO A 6 -4.52 -5.62 -5.82
C PRO A 6 -3.93 -6.00 -7.19
N GLY A 7 -2.76 -6.64 -7.22
CA GLY A 7 -2.09 -6.99 -8.48
C GLY A 7 -1.40 -5.83 -9.21
N ALA A 8 -1.53 -4.58 -8.76
CA ALA A 8 -0.94 -3.41 -9.44
C ALA A 8 0.60 -3.36 -9.42
N GLY A 9 1.26 -4.14 -8.55
CA GLY A 9 2.73 -4.18 -8.48
C GLY A 9 3.35 -3.17 -7.53
N LYS A 10 2.62 -2.64 -6.56
CA LYS A 10 3.11 -1.68 -5.56
C LYS A 10 4.41 -2.12 -4.89
N SER A 11 4.46 -3.35 -4.39
CA SER A 11 5.65 -3.87 -3.70
C SER A 11 6.88 -3.94 -4.60
N PHE A 12 6.68 -4.17 -5.91
CA PHE A 12 7.75 -4.12 -6.89
C PHE A 12 8.28 -2.67 -7.04
N ILE A 13 7.37 -1.71 -7.17
CA ILE A 13 7.70 -0.29 -7.27
C ILE A 13 8.45 0.18 -6.01
N THR A 14 7.96 -0.18 -4.82
CA THR A 14 8.62 0.17 -3.56
C THR A 14 10.07 -0.35 -3.51
N LYS A 15 10.27 -1.59 -3.90
CA LYS A 15 11.59 -2.23 -3.80
C LYS A 15 12.60 -1.78 -4.86
N ASN A 16 12.12 -1.42 -6.06
CA ASN A 16 13.00 -1.26 -7.22
C ASN A 16 13.06 0.17 -7.76
N LEU A 17 12.02 0.98 -7.57
CA LEU A 17 11.95 2.35 -8.11
C LEU A 17 12.06 3.42 -7.05
N ILE A 18 11.72 3.11 -5.80
CA ILE A 18 11.86 4.06 -4.69
C ILE A 18 13.24 3.82 -4.05
N ASN A 19 14.23 4.49 -4.60
CA ASN A 19 15.58 4.49 -4.04
C ASN A 19 15.73 5.69 -3.10
N LEU A 20 15.33 5.50 -1.85
CA LEU A 20 15.46 6.50 -0.80
C LEU A 20 16.35 5.95 0.30
N ASP A 21 17.30 6.76 0.75
CA ASP A 21 18.08 6.46 1.93
C ASP A 21 17.23 6.59 3.20
N ASN A 22 17.55 5.81 4.22
CA ASN A 22 16.93 5.88 5.54
C ASN A 22 15.39 5.83 5.48
N VAL A 23 14.83 4.76 4.87
CA VAL A 23 13.38 4.57 4.70
C VAL A 23 12.79 3.78 5.86
N LYS A 24 11.69 4.28 6.42
CA LYS A 24 10.80 3.53 7.29
C LYS A 24 9.54 3.14 6.52
N ASP A 25 9.31 1.85 6.37
CA ASP A 25 8.12 1.30 5.66
C ASP A 25 7.00 0.96 6.65
N PHE A 26 5.81 1.50 6.38
CA PHE A 26 4.57 1.22 7.09
C PHE A 26 3.61 0.51 6.12
N ASN A 27 3.64 -0.80 6.13
CA ASN A 27 2.89 -1.66 5.22
C ASN A 27 1.81 -2.44 5.98
N VAL A 28 0.56 -2.28 5.57
CA VAL A 28 -0.60 -2.95 6.19
C VAL A 28 -0.50 -4.47 6.09
N ASP A 29 0.03 -5.00 4.98
CA ASP A 29 0.17 -6.44 4.81
C ASP A 29 1.22 -7.04 5.76
N GLN A 30 2.30 -6.31 6.07
CA GLN A 30 3.26 -6.75 7.09
C GLN A 30 2.61 -6.82 8.47
N VAL A 31 1.80 -5.82 8.83
CA VAL A 31 1.07 -5.83 10.11
C VAL A 31 0.05 -6.97 10.17
N ARG A 32 -0.61 -7.29 9.04
CA ARG A 32 -1.48 -8.48 8.95
C ARG A 32 -0.74 -9.78 9.20
N VAL A 33 0.42 -9.96 8.57
CA VAL A 33 1.27 -11.15 8.80
C VAL A 33 1.69 -11.26 10.26
N MET A 34 2.10 -10.15 10.87
CA MET A 34 2.44 -10.14 12.31
C MET A 34 1.24 -10.52 13.18
N THR A 35 0.05 -10.03 12.84
CA THR A 35 -1.19 -10.35 13.54
C THR A 35 -1.54 -11.83 13.37
N ALA A 36 -1.45 -12.36 12.15
CA ALA A 36 -1.69 -13.77 11.85
C ALA A 36 -0.75 -14.69 12.65
N LYS A 37 0.55 -14.40 12.64
CA LYS A 37 1.54 -15.13 13.44
C LYS A 37 1.21 -15.14 14.93
N ARG A 38 0.72 -14.03 15.44
CA ARG A 38 0.31 -13.95 16.87
C ARG A 38 -0.95 -14.75 17.17
N LEU A 39 -1.90 -14.83 16.22
CA LEU A 39 -3.17 -15.54 16.42
C LEU A 39 -3.02 -17.04 16.25
N TRP A 40 -2.24 -17.51 15.29
CA TRP A 40 -2.21 -18.91 14.84
C TRP A 40 -0.83 -19.58 14.94
N GLY A 41 0.21 -18.87 15.45
CA GLY A 41 1.54 -19.45 15.59
C GLY A 41 2.07 -19.99 14.26
N ASP A 42 2.47 -21.27 14.21
CA ASP A 42 3.04 -21.90 13.03
C ASP A 42 2.04 -22.13 11.88
N GLU A 43 0.74 -22.15 12.16
CA GLU A 43 -0.32 -22.35 11.16
C GLU A 43 -0.69 -21.06 10.40
N TRP A 44 -0.04 -19.94 10.69
CA TRP A 44 -0.40 -18.62 10.15
C TRP A 44 -0.40 -18.54 8.61
N GLU A 45 0.51 -19.25 7.93
CA GLU A 45 0.62 -19.21 6.45
C GLU A 45 -0.58 -19.87 5.81
N GLU A 46 -1.00 -21.02 6.32
CA GLU A 46 -2.16 -21.72 5.85
C GLU A 46 -3.42 -20.89 6.07
N MET A 47 -3.60 -20.40 7.29
CA MET A 47 -4.79 -19.64 7.69
C MET A 47 -4.94 -18.33 6.90
N ILE A 48 -3.88 -17.54 6.72
CA ILE A 48 -3.95 -16.27 5.98
C ILE A 48 -4.14 -16.48 4.46
N SER A 49 -3.90 -17.69 3.96
CA SER A 49 -4.03 -18.02 2.55
C SER A 49 -5.44 -18.47 2.16
N THR A 50 -6.31 -18.72 3.15
CA THR A 50 -7.71 -19.08 2.92
C THR A 50 -8.62 -17.85 3.01
N PRO A 51 -9.74 -17.80 2.26
CA PRO A 51 -10.75 -16.75 2.39
C PRO A 51 -11.28 -16.63 3.82
N GLU A 52 -11.55 -17.76 4.46
CA GLU A 52 -12.08 -17.85 5.82
C GLU A 52 -11.09 -17.29 6.84
N GLY A 53 -9.82 -17.66 6.74
CA GLY A 53 -8.77 -17.11 7.61
C GLY A 53 -8.54 -15.62 7.38
N TYR A 54 -8.68 -15.15 6.13
CA TYR A 54 -8.62 -13.73 5.83
C TYR A 54 -9.79 -12.95 6.45
N GLU A 55 -11.01 -13.50 6.36
CA GLU A 55 -12.20 -12.93 7.01
C GLU A 55 -12.06 -12.96 8.53
N GLU A 56 -11.53 -14.04 9.12
CA GLU A 56 -11.28 -14.13 10.55
C GLU A 56 -10.27 -13.08 11.04
N ILE A 57 -9.19 -12.79 10.26
CA ILE A 57 -8.31 -11.67 10.57
C ILE A 57 -9.08 -10.34 10.53
N LEU A 58 -9.94 -10.15 9.54
CA LEU A 58 -10.75 -8.94 9.45
C LEU A 58 -11.72 -8.84 10.64
N ASP A 59 -12.40 -9.91 11.01
CA ASP A 59 -13.38 -9.93 12.10
C ASP A 59 -12.73 -9.73 13.47
N LYS A 60 -11.64 -10.45 13.77
CA LYS A 60 -10.89 -10.27 15.02
C LYS A 60 -10.20 -8.90 15.11
N THR A 61 -10.04 -8.22 13.99
CA THR A 61 -9.39 -6.92 13.87
C THR A 61 -10.36 -5.74 13.74
N HIS A 62 -11.67 -5.98 13.64
CA HIS A 62 -12.69 -4.92 13.70
C HIS A 62 -12.76 -4.19 15.06
N THR A 63 -12.09 -4.72 16.07
CA THR A 63 -11.83 -4.04 17.32
C THR A 63 -10.49 -3.28 17.25
N THR A 64 -9.98 -2.79 18.35
CA THR A 64 -8.77 -1.93 18.47
C THR A 64 -7.49 -2.44 17.78
N SER A 65 -7.51 -3.62 17.19
CA SER A 65 -6.37 -4.33 16.60
C SER A 65 -6.43 -4.48 15.07
N ASP A 66 -7.34 -3.79 14.35
CA ASP A 66 -7.33 -3.77 12.88
C ASP A 66 -5.92 -3.43 12.36
N PRO A 67 -5.29 -4.27 11.53
CA PRO A 67 -3.95 -4.02 11.01
C PRO A 67 -3.81 -2.65 10.35
N ARG A 68 -4.87 -2.12 9.75
CA ARG A 68 -4.90 -0.76 9.19
C ARG A 68 -4.81 0.29 10.29
N ASN A 69 -5.63 0.18 11.32
CA ASN A 69 -5.59 1.08 12.47
C ASN A 69 -4.27 0.98 13.22
N LEU A 70 -3.72 -0.22 13.37
CA LEU A 70 -2.40 -0.42 13.97
C LEU A 70 -1.29 0.22 13.13
N THR A 71 -1.32 0.05 11.81
CA THR A 71 -0.34 0.66 10.91
C THR A 71 -0.39 2.18 11.01
N VAL A 72 -1.58 2.78 11.00
CA VAL A 72 -1.78 4.22 11.19
C VAL A 72 -1.32 4.67 12.57
N LYS A 73 -1.61 3.90 13.62
CA LYS A 73 -1.14 4.19 14.98
C LYS A 73 0.38 4.19 15.08
N PHE A 74 1.05 3.18 14.50
CA PHE A 74 2.51 3.11 14.48
C PHE A 74 3.11 4.26 13.68
N LEU A 75 2.54 4.59 12.51
CA LEU A 75 2.94 5.74 11.74
C LEU A 75 2.81 7.03 12.56
N LYS A 76 1.67 7.26 13.21
CA LYS A 76 1.45 8.44 14.05
C LYS A 76 2.49 8.55 15.17
N GLN A 77 2.74 7.45 15.89
CA GLN A 77 3.76 7.41 16.94
C GLN A 77 5.14 7.73 16.39
N PHE A 78 5.48 7.19 15.20
CA PHE A 78 6.74 7.47 14.55
C PHE A 78 6.86 8.94 14.11
N LEU A 79 5.82 9.53 13.55
CA LEU A 79 5.82 10.93 13.09
C LEU A 79 5.94 11.94 14.25
N GLN A 80 5.52 11.55 15.44
CA GLN A 80 5.59 12.39 16.66
C GLN A 80 6.93 12.32 17.42
N GLN A 81 7.85 11.44 17.01
CA GLN A 81 9.16 11.33 17.64
C GLN A 81 10.11 12.43 17.15
N ASP A 82 10.86 13.06 18.06
CA ASP A 82 12.04 13.85 17.70
C ASP A 82 13.09 12.94 17.06
N ARG A 83 13.66 13.40 15.98
CA ARG A 83 14.65 12.65 15.21
C ARG A 83 15.86 13.49 14.93
N ASP A 84 17.02 12.95 15.26
CA ASP A 84 18.31 13.60 15.02
C ASP A 84 18.67 13.62 13.53
N GLN A 85 18.03 12.78 12.72
CA GLN A 85 18.30 12.67 11.28
C GLN A 85 16.99 12.62 10.46
N PRO A 86 17.00 13.22 9.26
CA PRO A 86 15.91 13.11 8.31
C PRO A 86 15.62 11.64 7.98
N THR A 87 14.37 11.24 8.08
CA THR A 87 13.94 9.87 7.78
C THR A 87 12.83 9.93 6.75
N ASN A 88 12.98 9.18 5.67
CA ASN A 88 11.94 9.00 4.67
C ASN A 88 10.91 7.97 5.15
N VAL A 89 9.65 8.22 4.86
CA VAL A 89 8.54 7.34 5.27
C VAL A 89 7.77 6.87 4.05
N VAL A 90 7.60 5.58 3.93
CA VAL A 90 6.69 4.96 2.97
C VAL A 90 5.47 4.40 3.70
N TYR A 91 4.28 4.73 3.22
CA TYR A 91 3.01 4.17 3.70
C TYR A 91 2.34 3.43 2.54
N ASP A 92 2.23 2.10 2.64
CA ASP A 92 1.60 1.23 1.64
C ASP A 92 0.32 0.61 2.21
N ALA A 93 -0.83 1.10 1.74
CA ALA A 93 -2.16 0.60 2.14
C ALA A 93 -3.13 0.42 0.96
N GLY A 94 -2.63 0.45 -0.25
CA GLY A 94 -3.40 0.19 -1.46
C GLY A 94 -4.26 1.36 -1.98
N GLY A 95 -4.69 2.30 -1.14
CA GLY A 95 -5.45 3.48 -1.58
C GLY A 95 -6.96 3.27 -1.72
N GLY A 96 -7.50 2.10 -1.38
CA GLY A 96 -8.94 1.83 -1.44
C GLY A 96 -9.77 2.57 -0.38
N GLN A 97 -9.15 3.06 0.68
CA GLN A 97 -9.84 3.80 1.75
C GLN A 97 -9.42 5.28 1.74
N GLU A 98 -10.19 6.10 1.04
CA GLU A 98 -9.92 7.53 0.87
C GLU A 98 -9.71 8.25 2.20
N LYS A 99 -10.58 8.00 3.19
CA LYS A 99 -10.47 8.62 4.51
C LYS A 99 -9.13 8.34 5.17
N VAL A 100 -8.69 7.08 5.18
CA VAL A 100 -7.42 6.69 5.78
C VAL A 100 -6.25 7.37 5.07
N MET A 101 -6.30 7.47 3.74
CA MET A 101 -5.27 8.14 2.96
C MET A 101 -5.19 9.65 3.27
N LYS A 102 -6.34 10.31 3.43
CA LYS A 102 -6.43 11.70 3.86
C LYS A 102 -5.88 11.92 5.27
N ASP A 103 -6.22 11.02 6.19
CA ASP A 103 -5.73 11.08 7.57
C ASP A 103 -4.20 10.91 7.62
N VAL A 104 -3.65 9.97 6.85
CA VAL A 104 -2.20 9.75 6.73
C VAL A 104 -1.50 10.95 6.10
N TRP A 105 -2.04 11.50 5.01
CA TRP A 105 -1.54 12.72 4.38
C TRP A 105 -1.49 13.88 5.39
N LYS A 106 -2.61 14.11 6.10
CA LYS A 106 -2.68 15.20 7.07
C LYS A 106 -1.67 15.03 8.20
N MET A 107 -1.53 13.82 8.76
CA MET A 107 -0.54 13.54 9.80
C MET A 107 0.89 13.82 9.34
N ALA A 108 1.22 13.47 8.10
CA ALA A 108 2.54 13.74 7.54
C ALA A 108 2.77 15.25 7.34
N GLN A 109 1.78 15.98 6.82
CA GLN A 109 1.82 17.44 6.69
C GLN A 109 1.98 18.14 8.06
N ASP A 110 1.18 17.74 9.05
CA ASP A 110 1.23 18.30 10.41
C ASP A 110 2.60 18.03 11.08
N ALA A 111 3.29 16.97 10.68
CA ALA A 111 4.64 16.61 11.13
C ALA A 111 5.77 17.26 10.27
N GLY A 112 5.43 18.14 9.33
CA GLY A 112 6.37 18.88 8.49
C GLY A 112 7.00 18.08 7.34
N PHE A 113 6.41 16.95 6.95
CA PHE A 113 6.89 16.16 5.80
C PHE A 113 6.43 16.77 4.48
N ASN A 114 7.32 16.75 3.49
CA ASN A 114 6.93 16.91 2.09
C ASN A 114 6.28 15.60 1.63
N THR A 115 5.07 15.67 1.10
CA THR A 115 4.24 14.50 0.81
C THR A 115 4.24 14.16 -0.68
N THR A 116 4.47 12.87 -0.98
CA THR A 116 4.44 12.35 -2.34
C THR A 116 3.44 11.20 -2.44
N LEU A 117 2.53 11.29 -3.42
CA LEU A 117 1.65 10.20 -3.80
C LEU A 117 2.24 9.46 -5.00
N VAL A 118 2.51 8.17 -4.85
CA VAL A 118 2.89 7.28 -5.96
C VAL A 118 1.67 6.45 -6.33
N TYR A 119 1.06 6.76 -7.47
CA TYR A 119 -0.11 6.04 -7.97
C TYR A 119 0.30 5.01 -9.02
N VAL A 120 0.17 3.73 -8.68
CA VAL A 120 0.51 2.61 -9.59
C VAL A 120 -0.74 2.17 -10.33
N ARG A 121 -0.79 2.47 -11.63
CA ARG A 121 -1.85 2.04 -12.55
C ARG A 121 -1.47 0.74 -13.25
N THR A 122 -2.42 -0.15 -13.36
CA THR A 122 -2.25 -1.44 -14.08
C THR A 122 -3.58 -1.78 -14.75
N PRO A 123 -3.59 -2.27 -15.99
CA PRO A 123 -4.80 -2.79 -16.61
C PRO A 123 -5.44 -3.87 -15.73
N LEU A 124 -6.77 -3.86 -15.61
CA LEU A 124 -7.50 -4.77 -14.73
C LEU A 124 -7.18 -6.24 -15.03
N GLU A 125 -7.17 -6.62 -16.30
CA GLU A 125 -6.86 -7.99 -16.74
C GLU A 125 -5.49 -8.46 -16.26
N LEU A 126 -4.47 -7.59 -16.41
CA LEU A 126 -3.12 -7.89 -15.94
C LEU A 126 -3.04 -7.95 -14.41
N ALA A 127 -3.79 -7.11 -13.71
CA ALA A 127 -3.87 -7.13 -12.27
C ALA A 127 -4.55 -8.40 -11.75
N GLN A 128 -5.62 -8.86 -12.42
CA GLN A 128 -6.30 -10.11 -12.10
C GLN A 128 -5.39 -11.32 -12.34
N THR A 129 -4.67 -11.36 -13.48
CA THR A 129 -3.68 -12.41 -13.76
C THR A 129 -2.62 -12.47 -12.66
N ARG A 130 -1.98 -11.34 -12.36
CA ARG A 130 -0.96 -11.28 -11.31
C ARG A 130 -1.51 -11.62 -9.92
N ASN A 131 -2.78 -11.31 -9.66
CA ASN A 131 -3.43 -11.67 -8.40
C ASN A 131 -3.67 -13.17 -8.30
N SER A 132 -4.09 -13.83 -9.38
CA SER A 132 -4.35 -15.30 -9.39
C SER A 132 -3.07 -16.13 -9.23
N GLU A 133 -1.91 -15.58 -9.61
CA GLU A 133 -0.60 -16.23 -9.44
C GLU A 133 -0.04 -16.13 -8.01
N ARG A 134 -0.70 -15.40 -7.13
CA ARG A 134 -0.26 -15.25 -5.74
C ARG A 134 -0.73 -16.42 -4.89
N PRO A 135 0.06 -16.85 -3.89
CA PRO A 135 -0.38 -17.84 -2.89
C PRO A 135 -1.69 -17.43 -2.21
N ARG A 136 -1.87 -16.12 -1.97
CA ARG A 136 -3.10 -15.50 -1.46
C ARG A 136 -3.72 -14.64 -2.55
N SER A 137 -4.68 -15.17 -3.26
CA SER A 137 -5.43 -14.47 -4.31
C SER A 137 -6.77 -14.00 -3.78
N LEU A 138 -7.22 -12.84 -4.29
CA LEU A 138 -8.59 -12.36 -4.10
C LEU A 138 -9.47 -12.83 -5.26
N PRO A 139 -10.79 -13.01 -5.06
CA PRO A 139 -11.73 -13.19 -6.16
C PRO A 139 -11.62 -12.07 -7.20
N GLY A 140 -11.77 -12.42 -8.49
CA GLY A 140 -11.54 -11.49 -9.59
C GLY A 140 -12.48 -10.26 -9.60
N ASP A 141 -13.72 -10.44 -9.15
CA ASP A 141 -14.71 -9.37 -8.95
C ASP A 141 -14.29 -8.40 -7.83
N MET A 142 -13.73 -8.91 -6.74
CA MET A 142 -13.15 -8.06 -5.68
C MET A 142 -11.95 -7.27 -6.19
N VAL A 143 -11.10 -7.87 -7.03
CA VAL A 143 -9.98 -7.14 -7.65
C VAL A 143 -10.51 -5.98 -8.49
N ALA A 144 -11.54 -6.21 -9.32
CA ALA A 144 -12.17 -5.18 -10.13
C ALA A 144 -12.74 -4.04 -9.25
N GLN A 145 -13.51 -4.40 -8.23
CA GLN A 145 -14.11 -3.44 -7.30
C GLN A 145 -13.04 -2.56 -6.62
N TYR A 146 -11.95 -3.16 -6.14
CA TYR A 146 -10.85 -2.41 -5.52
C TYR A 146 -10.13 -1.51 -6.52
N HIS A 147 -9.96 -1.93 -7.78
CA HIS A 147 -9.36 -1.10 -8.82
C HIS A 147 -10.19 0.15 -9.10
N ASP A 148 -11.51 0.00 -9.26
CA ASP A 148 -12.42 1.11 -9.48
C ASP A 148 -12.44 2.06 -8.28
N GLN A 149 -12.52 1.52 -7.07
CA GLN A 149 -12.49 2.31 -5.84
C GLN A 149 -11.19 3.14 -5.72
N VAL A 150 -10.03 2.53 -5.99
CA VAL A 150 -8.76 3.26 -5.98
C VAL A 150 -8.77 4.37 -7.02
N LYS A 151 -9.19 4.07 -8.24
CA LYS A 151 -9.26 5.04 -9.34
C LYS A 151 -10.15 6.24 -8.98
N ASP A 152 -11.30 5.99 -8.36
CA ASP A 152 -12.22 7.06 -7.96
C ASP A 152 -11.64 7.90 -6.82
N ASN A 153 -11.01 7.25 -5.82
CA ASN A 153 -10.37 7.95 -4.72
C ASN A 153 -9.22 8.86 -5.18
N MET A 154 -8.49 8.49 -6.26
CA MET A 154 -7.38 9.30 -6.77
C MET A 154 -7.83 10.70 -7.20
N ARG A 155 -9.08 10.88 -7.66
CA ARG A 155 -9.62 12.21 -8.02
C ARG A 155 -9.59 13.19 -6.83
N ASN A 156 -9.82 12.67 -5.62
CA ASN A 156 -9.86 13.46 -4.40
C ASN A 156 -8.50 13.51 -3.67
N LEU A 157 -7.64 12.53 -3.91
CA LEU A 157 -6.35 12.42 -3.24
C LEU A 157 -5.23 13.17 -3.97
N ILE A 158 -5.18 13.11 -5.30
CA ILE A 158 -4.14 13.76 -6.10
C ILE A 158 -3.95 15.24 -5.74
N PRO A 159 -5.02 16.06 -5.59
CA PRO A 159 -4.85 17.48 -5.29
C PRO A 159 -4.27 17.81 -3.92
N LEU A 160 -4.22 16.83 -3.00
CA LEU A 160 -3.78 17.05 -1.63
C LEU A 160 -2.25 16.99 -1.48
N PHE A 161 -1.57 16.16 -2.28
CA PHE A 161 -0.16 15.88 -2.12
C PHE A 161 0.73 16.93 -2.80
N ASP A 162 1.87 17.24 -2.19
CA ASP A 162 2.85 18.21 -2.74
C ASP A 162 3.46 17.71 -4.05
N ASN A 163 3.62 16.39 -4.19
CA ASN A 163 4.08 15.74 -5.40
C ASN A 163 3.21 14.52 -5.73
N VAL A 164 2.97 14.30 -7.02
CA VAL A 164 2.24 13.12 -7.52
C VAL A 164 3.03 12.46 -8.64
N TRP A 165 3.24 11.17 -8.50
CA TRP A 165 3.89 10.33 -9.49
C TRP A 165 2.92 9.25 -9.92
N THR A 166 2.69 9.12 -11.22
CA THR A 166 1.93 8.02 -11.80
C THR A 166 2.89 7.03 -12.44
N VAL A 167 2.80 5.79 -12.00
CA VAL A 167 3.57 4.68 -12.58
C VAL A 167 2.61 3.82 -13.40
N ASP A 168 2.83 3.75 -14.70
CA ASP A 168 2.03 2.93 -15.60
C ASP A 168 2.65 1.53 -15.73
N ASN A 169 2.14 0.59 -14.97
CA ASN A 169 2.67 -0.77 -14.88
C ASN A 169 1.90 -1.72 -15.83
N LYS A 170 1.99 -1.43 -17.13
CA LYS A 170 1.26 -2.16 -18.18
C LYS A 170 1.94 -3.45 -18.63
N GLU A 171 3.24 -3.58 -18.40
CA GLU A 171 4.05 -4.69 -18.88
C GLU A 171 4.85 -5.32 -17.75
N VAL A 172 5.40 -6.49 -17.98
CA VAL A 172 6.44 -7.04 -17.11
C VAL A 172 7.66 -6.17 -17.30
N ILE A 173 8.00 -5.37 -16.29
CA ILE A 173 9.20 -4.53 -16.37
C ILE A 173 10.41 -5.45 -16.39
N ASP A 174 11.06 -5.54 -17.53
CA ASP A 174 12.38 -6.12 -17.64
C ASP A 174 13.37 -5.14 -16.96
N LEU A 175 13.88 -5.54 -15.80
CA LEU A 175 14.81 -4.73 -15.01
C LEU A 175 16.16 -4.48 -15.71
N SER A 176 16.45 -5.19 -16.82
CA SER A 176 17.62 -4.92 -17.65
C SER A 176 17.47 -3.62 -18.44
N ASN A 177 16.24 -3.15 -18.69
CA ASN A 177 15.93 -1.88 -19.29
C ASN A 177 15.44 -0.90 -18.21
N ARG A 178 16.18 0.18 -17.99
CA ARG A 178 15.96 1.16 -16.92
C ARG A 178 14.51 1.68 -16.89
N PRO A 179 13.86 1.68 -15.71
CA PRO A 179 12.44 2.02 -15.57
C PRO A 179 12.11 3.53 -15.66
N SER A 180 13.05 4.37 -16.08
CA SER A 180 12.86 5.83 -16.17
C SER A 180 11.71 6.25 -17.09
N ASP A 181 11.37 5.41 -18.06
CA ASP A 181 10.38 5.78 -19.09
C ASP A 181 8.92 5.53 -18.66
N ASN A 182 8.72 4.86 -17.51
CA ASN A 182 7.39 4.51 -17.00
C ASN A 182 6.92 5.41 -15.85
N ILE A 183 7.68 6.45 -15.49
CA ILE A 183 7.35 7.37 -14.41
C ILE A 183 7.04 8.74 -14.98
N GLU A 184 5.77 9.13 -14.97
CA GLU A 184 5.33 10.48 -15.28
C GLU A 184 5.12 11.27 -14.00
N ARG A 185 5.79 12.41 -13.88
CA ARG A 185 5.54 13.38 -12.81
C ARG A 185 4.39 14.27 -13.24
N ILE A 186 3.26 14.19 -12.53
CA ILE A 186 2.14 15.10 -12.71
C ILE A 186 2.46 16.38 -11.94
N LYS A 187 2.47 17.50 -12.66
CA LYS A 187 2.62 18.84 -12.07
C LYS A 187 1.31 19.32 -11.51
#